data_729730da19e79a01d1ff8b3253b6fe17
#
_entry.id   729730da19e79a01d1ff8b3253b6fe17
#
_cell.length_a   1.000
_cell.length_b   1.000
_cell.length_c   1.000
_cell.angle_alpha   90.00
_cell.angle_beta   90.00
_cell.angle_gamma   90.00
#
_symmetry.space_group_name_H-M   'P 1'
#
loop_
_entity.id
_entity.type
_entity.pdbx_description
1 polymer ?
#
loop_
_entity_poly.entity_id
_entity_poly.type
_entity_poly.pdbx_seq_one_letter_code
_entity_poly.pdbx_strand_id
1 'polypeptide(L)'
;MESLIIENFLIIKYAEIEIKKINVIIGEQSTGKSIIAKLVFLFQTFLFYQVKLLVTNLQDQQGLKRHLQKRFEELFPKYAWKEQVFKIVYRLDDMNFLIERYKDKSGYFKLQFTYSDNFKKFYNTTIRQVSKIAKSNNKVTQDIYSDMNDC
;
A
#
# COMPACT_ATOMS: atom_id res chain seq x y z
N MET A 1 1.31 6.00 16.01
CA MET A 1 0.86 7.33 15.51
C MET A 1 0.69 7.23 14.01
N GLU A 2 -0.42 7.73 13.48
CA GLU A 2 -0.74 7.66 12.05
C GLU A 2 -0.73 9.06 11.44
N SER A 3 -0.07 9.26 10.29
CA SER A 3 0.00 10.56 9.62
C SER A 3 0.15 10.45 8.11
N LEU A 4 -0.28 11.50 7.41
CA LEU A 4 -0.16 11.66 5.97
C LEU A 4 0.51 12.99 5.65
N ILE A 5 1.58 12.94 4.85
CA ILE A 5 2.28 14.11 4.33
C ILE A 5 2.14 14.13 2.82
N ILE A 6 1.77 15.26 2.27
CA ILE A 6 1.58 15.47 0.84
C ILE A 6 2.40 16.67 0.40
N GLU A 7 3.24 16.49 -0.60
CA GLU A 7 4.07 17.54 -1.19
C GLU A 7 3.78 17.61 -2.70
N ASN A 8 3.28 18.75 -3.16
CA ASN A 8 3.07 19.09 -4.57
C ASN A 8 2.24 18.09 -5.37
N PHE A 9 1.17 17.55 -4.79
CA PHE A 9 0.28 16.59 -5.44
C PHE A 9 -1.06 17.22 -5.81
N LEU A 10 -1.38 17.22 -7.10
CA LEU A 10 -2.55 17.88 -7.70
C LEU A 10 -2.58 19.36 -7.30
N ILE A 11 -3.60 19.79 -6.58
CA ILE A 11 -3.74 21.19 -6.11
C ILE A 11 -3.09 21.44 -4.75
N ILE A 12 -2.65 20.38 -4.05
CA ILE A 12 -2.05 20.50 -2.71
C ILE A 12 -0.57 20.78 -2.86
N LYS A 13 -0.13 21.97 -2.43
CA LYS A 13 1.28 22.34 -2.37
C LYS A 13 1.99 21.58 -1.24
N TYR A 14 1.43 21.67 -0.04
CA TYR A 14 1.89 20.97 1.14
C TYR A 14 0.73 20.73 2.10
N ALA A 15 0.67 19.54 2.68
CA ALA A 15 -0.20 19.21 3.79
C ALA A 15 0.46 18.16 4.68
N GLU A 16 0.34 18.32 5.98
CA GLU A 16 0.72 17.33 6.98
C GLU A 16 -0.46 17.12 7.93
N ILE A 17 -0.92 15.90 8.04
CA ILE A 17 -2.17 15.56 8.71
C ILE A 17 -1.90 14.39 9.67
N GLU A 18 -2.15 14.61 10.95
CA GLU A 18 -2.24 13.52 11.93
C GLU A 18 -3.61 12.84 11.78
N ILE A 19 -3.61 11.53 11.57
CA ILE A 19 -4.83 10.74 11.41
C ILE A 19 -5.23 10.18 12.76
N LYS A 20 -6.45 10.53 13.17
CA LYS A 20 -7.08 10.11 14.43
C LYS A 20 -8.33 9.27 14.13
N LYS A 21 -8.94 8.73 15.18
CA LYS A 21 -10.19 7.99 15.08
C LYS A 21 -11.30 8.76 14.33
N ILE A 22 -11.32 10.09 14.50
CA ILE A 22 -12.22 10.99 13.80
C ILE A 22 -11.40 12.20 13.35
N ASN A 23 -11.39 12.47 12.05
CA ASN A 23 -10.84 13.69 11.46
C ASN A 23 -11.95 14.44 10.74
N VAL A 24 -12.09 15.73 11.00
CA VAL A 24 -13.02 16.61 10.31
C VAL A 24 -12.21 17.58 9.45
N ILE A 25 -12.37 17.51 8.14
CA ILE A 25 -11.67 18.37 7.18
C ILE A 25 -12.63 19.42 6.66
N ILE A 26 -12.40 20.67 7.04
CA ILE A 26 -13.21 21.83 6.67
C ILE A 26 -12.40 22.73 5.73
N GLY A 27 -13.05 23.40 4.80
CA GLY A 27 -12.44 24.36 3.89
C GLY A 27 -13.35 24.66 2.70
N GLU A 28 -12.95 25.63 1.91
CA GLU A 28 -13.67 26.03 0.69
C GLU A 28 -13.71 24.92 -0.35
N GLN A 29 -14.55 25.06 -1.35
CA GLN A 29 -14.59 24.13 -2.48
C GLN A 29 -13.25 24.12 -3.21
N SER A 30 -12.85 22.97 -3.77
CA SER A 30 -11.61 22.80 -4.56
C SER A 30 -10.29 23.03 -3.78
N THR A 31 -10.28 22.88 -2.45
CA THR A 31 -9.06 23.04 -1.61
C THR A 31 -8.30 21.72 -1.36
N GLY A 32 -8.68 20.62 -2.01
CA GLY A 32 -7.97 19.34 -1.88
C GLY A 32 -8.52 18.37 -0.82
N LYS A 33 -9.63 18.71 -0.13
CA LYS A 33 -10.25 17.82 0.88
C LYS A 33 -10.50 16.40 0.38
N SER A 34 -11.05 16.27 -0.82
CA SER A 34 -11.31 14.96 -1.44
C SER A 34 -10.04 14.20 -1.79
N ILE A 35 -8.93 14.90 -2.10
CA ILE A 35 -7.62 14.28 -2.36
C ILE A 35 -7.10 13.66 -1.08
N ILE A 36 -7.15 14.42 0.03
CA ILE A 36 -6.73 13.94 1.36
C ILE A 36 -7.53 12.70 1.75
N ALA A 37 -8.86 12.79 1.68
CA ALA A 37 -9.76 11.67 2.03
C ALA A 37 -9.48 10.42 1.18
N LYS A 38 -9.26 10.57 -0.13
CA LYS A 38 -8.91 9.47 -1.04
C LYS A 38 -7.55 8.85 -0.71
N LEU A 39 -6.55 9.65 -0.34
CA LEU A 39 -5.22 9.14 0.05
C LEU A 39 -5.29 8.37 1.36
N VAL A 40 -5.98 8.89 2.37
CA VAL A 40 -6.21 8.16 3.63
C VAL A 40 -6.93 6.84 3.36
N PHE A 41 -8.00 6.87 2.57
CA PHE A 41 -8.74 5.68 2.18
C PHE A 41 -7.86 4.67 1.44
N LEU A 42 -7.01 5.12 0.51
CA LEU A 42 -6.08 4.28 -0.22
C LEU A 42 -5.16 3.51 0.73
N PHE A 43 -4.47 4.22 1.63
CA PHE A 43 -3.50 3.59 2.52
C PHE A 43 -4.16 2.70 3.57
N GLN A 44 -5.25 3.13 4.18
CA GLN A 44 -5.97 2.33 5.16
C GLN A 44 -6.56 1.06 4.52
N THR A 45 -7.22 1.19 3.37
CA THR A 45 -7.74 0.03 2.65
C THR A 45 -6.62 -0.92 2.22
N PHE A 46 -5.50 -0.37 1.72
CA PHE A 46 -4.34 -1.15 1.32
C PHE A 46 -3.78 -1.95 2.50
N LEU A 47 -3.56 -1.31 3.65
CA LEU A 47 -2.98 -1.95 4.81
C LEU A 47 -3.90 -2.99 5.46
N PHE A 48 -5.15 -2.64 5.70
CA PHE A 48 -6.05 -3.49 6.47
C PHE A 48 -6.71 -4.61 5.67
N TYR A 49 -6.90 -4.43 4.36
CA TYR A 49 -7.57 -5.41 3.52
C TYR A 49 -6.65 -6.05 2.48
N GLN A 50 -5.92 -5.24 1.74
CA GLN A 50 -5.17 -5.73 0.59
C GLN A 50 -3.90 -6.47 1.01
N VAL A 51 -3.20 -6.01 2.04
CA VAL A 51 -2.03 -6.72 2.57
C VAL A 51 -2.43 -8.11 3.05
N LYS A 52 -3.54 -8.24 3.77
CA LYS A 52 -4.07 -9.54 4.20
C LYS A 52 -4.35 -10.46 3.01
N LEU A 53 -5.05 -9.97 1.99
CA LEU A 53 -5.38 -10.74 0.79
C LEU A 53 -4.12 -11.16 0.01
N LEU A 54 -3.16 -10.24 -0.15
CA LEU A 54 -1.93 -10.52 -0.88
C LEU A 54 -1.03 -11.51 -0.15
N VAL A 55 -0.97 -11.44 1.18
CA VAL A 55 -0.26 -12.42 2.01
C VAL A 55 -0.92 -13.80 1.89
N THR A 56 -2.24 -13.88 1.93
CA THR A 56 -2.98 -15.15 1.77
C THR A 56 -2.72 -15.77 0.40
N ASN A 57 -2.59 -14.96 -0.65
CA ASN A 57 -2.27 -15.40 -2.01
C ASN A 57 -0.75 -15.53 -2.26
N LEU A 58 0.09 -15.42 -1.22
CA LEU A 58 1.55 -15.54 -1.27
C LEU A 58 2.20 -14.62 -2.31
N GLN A 59 1.66 -13.41 -2.49
CA GLN A 59 2.24 -12.43 -3.40
C GLN A 59 3.57 -11.89 -2.84
N ASP A 60 4.55 -11.72 -3.72
CA ASP A 60 5.82 -11.11 -3.37
C ASP A 60 5.72 -9.57 -3.23
N GLN A 61 6.82 -8.92 -2.88
CA GLN A 61 6.87 -7.45 -2.75
C GLN A 61 6.60 -6.72 -4.07
N GLN A 62 6.91 -7.33 -5.21
CA GLN A 62 6.60 -6.73 -6.52
C GLN A 62 5.10 -6.79 -6.82
N GLY A 63 4.45 -7.88 -6.46
CA GLY A 63 3.00 -8.01 -6.51
C GLY A 63 2.31 -6.97 -5.65
N LEU A 64 2.82 -6.76 -4.44
CA LEU A 64 2.35 -5.73 -3.52
C LEU A 64 2.45 -4.31 -4.11
N LYS A 65 3.61 -3.96 -4.69
CA LYS A 65 3.81 -2.66 -5.35
C LYS A 65 2.87 -2.46 -6.54
N ARG A 66 2.75 -3.46 -7.41
CA ARG A 66 1.83 -3.41 -8.56
C ARG A 66 0.38 -3.20 -8.12
N HIS A 67 -0.02 -3.85 -7.04
CA HIS A 67 -1.37 -3.70 -6.50
C HIS A 67 -1.62 -2.29 -5.96
N LEU A 68 -0.69 -1.74 -5.16
CA LEU A 68 -0.79 -0.36 -4.66
C LEU A 68 -0.80 0.66 -5.81
N GLN A 69 0.08 0.49 -6.80
CA GLN A 69 0.11 1.35 -7.98
C GLN A 69 -1.23 1.33 -8.73
N LYS A 70 -1.78 0.15 -8.98
CA LYS A 70 -3.07 0.01 -9.65
C LYS A 70 -4.17 0.76 -8.89
N ARG A 71 -4.27 0.56 -7.57
CA ARG A 71 -5.26 1.25 -6.74
C ARG A 71 -5.06 2.77 -6.70
N PHE A 72 -3.81 3.22 -6.67
CA PHE A 72 -3.48 4.65 -6.76
C PHE A 72 -3.94 5.25 -8.10
N GLU A 73 -3.66 4.60 -9.21
CA GLU A 73 -4.06 5.07 -10.55
C GLU A 73 -5.58 5.03 -10.79
N GLU A 74 -6.30 4.09 -10.15
CA GLU A 74 -7.77 4.06 -10.13
C GLU A 74 -8.38 5.27 -9.41
N LEU A 75 -7.81 5.68 -8.27
CA LEU A 75 -8.29 6.82 -7.49
C LEU A 75 -7.84 8.17 -8.07
N PHE A 76 -6.66 8.19 -8.69
CA PHE A 76 -6.02 9.36 -9.25
C PHE A 76 -5.55 9.05 -10.68
N PRO A 77 -6.39 9.29 -11.69
CA PRO A 77 -6.04 9.00 -13.09
C PRO A 77 -4.76 9.70 -13.52
N LYS A 78 -3.91 8.99 -14.25
CA LYS A 78 -2.56 9.43 -14.63
C LYS A 78 -2.51 10.78 -15.32
N TYR A 79 -3.52 11.13 -16.11
CA TYR A 79 -3.58 12.42 -16.83
C TYR A 79 -3.60 13.62 -15.87
N ALA A 80 -4.09 13.44 -14.62
CA ALA A 80 -4.22 14.53 -13.67
C ALA A 80 -2.88 14.93 -13.01
N TRP A 81 -1.88 14.05 -12.97
CA TRP A 81 -0.61 14.26 -12.27
C TRP A 81 0.64 13.94 -13.11
N LYS A 82 0.49 13.50 -14.36
CA LYS A 82 1.62 13.05 -15.20
C LYS A 82 2.73 14.08 -15.42
N GLU A 83 2.44 15.37 -15.27
CA GLU A 83 3.42 16.47 -15.45
C GLU A 83 3.97 17.00 -14.10
N GLN A 84 3.55 16.41 -12.97
CA GLN A 84 3.95 16.87 -11.65
C GLN A 84 5.08 16.03 -11.07
N VAL A 85 5.98 16.66 -10.32
CA VAL A 85 6.87 16.02 -9.35
C VAL A 85 6.21 16.16 -7.99
N PHE A 86 5.99 15.04 -7.31
CA PHE A 86 5.27 15.03 -6.03
C PHE A 86 5.80 13.94 -5.09
N LYS A 87 5.46 14.09 -3.82
CA LYS A 87 5.78 13.12 -2.79
C LYS A 87 4.62 12.97 -1.82
N ILE A 88 4.26 11.74 -1.53
CA ILE A 88 3.22 11.38 -0.59
C ILE A 88 3.81 10.37 0.38
N VAL A 89 3.79 10.69 1.68
CA VAL A 89 4.29 9.82 2.74
C VAL A 89 3.14 9.49 3.69
N TYR A 90 2.87 8.22 3.85
CA TYR A 90 1.96 7.73 4.88
C TYR A 90 2.77 6.99 5.94
N ARG A 91 2.54 7.33 7.20
CA ARG A 91 3.21 6.74 8.35
C ARG A 91 2.19 6.03 9.24
N LEU A 92 2.53 4.83 9.65
CA LEU A 92 1.79 4.07 10.65
C LEU A 92 2.80 3.50 11.64
N ASP A 93 2.87 4.09 12.83
CA ASP A 93 3.87 3.81 13.85
C ASP A 93 5.31 3.89 13.29
N ASP A 94 6.03 2.78 13.23
CA ASP A 94 7.40 2.67 12.70
C ASP A 94 7.45 2.27 11.21
N MET A 95 6.28 2.13 10.57
CA MET A 95 6.17 1.79 9.15
C MET A 95 5.88 3.03 8.30
N ASN A 96 6.61 3.17 7.21
CA ASN A 96 6.42 4.27 6.25
C ASN A 96 6.15 3.72 4.85
N PHE A 97 5.25 4.41 4.15
CA PHE A 97 4.88 4.16 2.76
C PHE A 97 5.07 5.43 1.98
N LEU A 98 5.87 5.36 0.92
CA LEU A 98 6.21 6.48 0.06
C LEU A 98 5.71 6.24 -1.35
N ILE A 99 4.94 7.18 -1.88
CA ILE A 99 4.63 7.31 -3.29
C ILE A 99 5.26 8.61 -3.78
N GLU A 100 6.21 8.51 -4.69
CA GLU A 100 6.88 9.69 -5.23
C GLU A 100 6.97 9.64 -6.75
N ARG A 101 6.89 10.81 -7.35
CA ARG A 101 7.17 11.01 -8.76
C ARG A 101 8.26 12.04 -8.92
N TYR A 102 9.31 11.67 -9.61
CA TYR A 102 10.49 12.48 -9.81
C TYR A 102 10.98 12.40 -11.26
N LYS A 103 11.86 13.33 -11.62
CA LYS A 103 12.61 13.25 -12.89
C LYS A 103 13.93 12.55 -12.61
N ASP A 104 14.25 11.54 -13.42
CA ASP A 104 15.57 10.92 -13.36
C ASP A 104 16.66 11.82 -13.99
N LYS A 105 17.91 11.35 -13.95
CA LYS A 105 19.06 12.09 -14.51
C LYS A 105 18.95 12.37 -16.01
N SER A 106 18.12 11.61 -16.73
CA SER A 106 17.85 11.78 -18.15
C SER A 106 16.61 12.64 -18.43
N GLY A 107 15.99 13.20 -17.39
CA GLY A 107 14.81 14.06 -17.48
C GLY A 107 13.47 13.32 -17.64
N TYR A 108 13.47 11.98 -17.58
CA TYR A 108 12.25 11.20 -17.65
C TYR A 108 11.55 11.12 -16.30
N PHE A 109 10.22 11.25 -16.35
CA PHE A 109 9.39 11.08 -15.16
C PHE A 109 9.29 9.61 -14.75
N LYS A 110 9.52 9.35 -13.48
CA LYS A 110 9.35 8.03 -12.86
C LYS A 110 8.43 8.10 -11.65
N LEU A 111 7.55 7.12 -11.54
CA LEU A 111 6.70 6.91 -10.36
C LEU A 111 7.28 5.75 -9.56
N GLN A 112 7.50 5.98 -8.27
CA GLN A 112 8.11 4.99 -7.38
C GLN A 112 7.24 4.78 -6.14
N PHE A 113 7.14 3.51 -5.72
CA PHE A 113 6.50 3.08 -4.48
C PHE A 113 7.56 2.43 -3.60
N THR A 114 7.73 2.96 -2.39
CA THR A 114 8.74 2.48 -1.45
C THR A 114 8.11 2.22 -0.08
N TYR A 115 8.57 1.16 0.59
CA TYR A 115 8.17 0.80 1.93
C TYR A 115 9.38 0.82 2.85
N SER A 116 9.16 1.14 4.14
CA SER A 116 10.21 1.02 5.16
C SER A 116 10.66 -0.42 5.33
N ASP A 117 11.88 -0.61 5.82
CA ASP A 117 12.44 -1.94 6.06
C ASP A 117 11.67 -2.71 7.13
N ASN A 118 11.08 -2.01 8.11
CA ASN A 118 10.22 -2.62 9.11
C ASN A 118 8.99 -3.26 8.48
N PHE A 119 8.32 -2.55 7.55
CA PHE A 119 7.20 -3.13 6.81
C PHE A 119 7.63 -4.32 5.94
N LYS A 120 8.76 -4.21 5.23
CA LYS A 120 9.29 -5.31 4.40
C LYS A 120 9.57 -6.56 5.24
N LYS A 121 10.20 -6.41 6.41
CA LYS A 121 10.46 -7.51 7.34
C LYS A 121 9.17 -8.14 7.83
N PHE A 122 8.21 -7.33 8.28
CA PHE A 122 6.89 -7.78 8.70
C PHE A 122 6.20 -8.58 7.59
N TYR A 123 6.12 -8.03 6.38
CA TYR A 123 5.47 -8.65 5.24
C TYR A 123 6.10 -10.01 4.87
N ASN A 124 7.43 -10.05 4.75
CA ASN A 124 8.16 -11.27 4.40
C ASN A 124 8.03 -12.36 5.49
N THR A 125 8.05 -11.97 6.76
CA THR A 125 7.87 -12.91 7.88
C THR A 125 6.47 -13.51 7.84
N THR A 126 5.46 -12.68 7.62
CA THR A 126 4.06 -13.12 7.54
C THR A 126 3.84 -14.08 6.36
N ILE A 127 4.38 -13.78 5.17
CA ILE A 127 4.31 -14.70 4.02
C ILE A 127 4.95 -16.05 4.34
N ARG A 128 6.13 -16.06 4.96
CA ARG A 128 6.81 -17.31 5.35
C ARG A 128 5.98 -18.15 6.33
N GLN A 129 5.33 -17.51 7.29
CA GLN A 129 4.44 -18.19 8.24
C GLN A 129 3.22 -18.79 7.54
N VAL A 130 2.54 -18.02 6.69
CA VAL A 130 1.39 -18.50 5.91
C VAL A 130 1.78 -19.66 4.98
N SER A 131 2.93 -19.56 4.30
CA SER A 131 3.45 -20.64 3.46
C SER A 131 3.71 -21.95 4.23
N LYS A 132 4.24 -21.85 5.45
CA LYS A 132 4.47 -23.02 6.30
C LYS A 132 3.15 -23.71 6.69
N ILE A 133 2.15 -22.91 7.09
CA ILE A 133 0.83 -23.42 7.47
C ILE A 133 0.15 -24.09 6.27
N ALA A 134 0.20 -23.46 5.08
CA ALA A 134 -0.37 -24.04 3.87
C ALA A 134 0.27 -25.38 3.49
N LYS A 135 1.60 -25.50 3.59
CA LYS A 135 2.32 -26.76 3.33
C LYS A 135 2.00 -27.84 4.35
N SER A 136 1.87 -27.49 5.62
CA SER A 136 1.49 -28.41 6.69
C SER A 136 0.08 -28.98 6.47
N ASN A 137 -0.88 -28.13 6.12
CA ASN A 137 -2.24 -28.55 5.84
C ASN A 137 -2.33 -29.47 4.61
N ASN A 138 -1.59 -29.17 3.54
CA ASN A 138 -1.54 -30.03 2.35
C ASN A 138 -0.94 -31.41 2.65
N LYS A 139 0.08 -31.49 3.52
CA LYS A 139 0.68 -32.76 3.93
C LYS A 139 -0.31 -33.62 4.71
N VAL A 140 -1.00 -33.03 5.69
CA VAL A 140 -2.04 -33.71 6.48
C VAL A 140 -3.15 -34.25 5.57
N THR A 141 -3.57 -33.50 4.57
CA THR A 141 -4.60 -33.93 3.62
C THR A 141 -4.09 -35.08 2.76
N GLN A 142 -2.84 -35.08 2.30
CA GLN A 142 -2.25 -36.19 1.52
C GLN A 142 -2.10 -37.44 2.37
N ASP A 143 -1.67 -37.33 3.62
CA ASP A 143 -1.54 -38.46 4.54
C ASP A 143 -2.91 -39.11 4.80
N ILE A 144 -3.99 -38.34 4.98
CA ILE A 144 -5.36 -38.83 5.14
C ILE A 144 -5.83 -39.59 3.87
N TYR A 145 -5.55 -39.04 2.67
CA TYR A 145 -5.94 -39.71 1.42
C TYR A 145 -5.14 -40.99 1.16
N SER A 146 -3.85 -41.06 1.56
CA SER A 146 -3.09 -42.31 1.44
C SER A 146 -3.64 -43.40 2.37
N ASP A 147 -3.93 -43.05 3.63
CA ASP A 147 -4.49 -43.99 4.62
C ASP A 147 -5.88 -44.50 4.24
N MET A 148 -6.67 -43.72 3.49
CA MET A 148 -7.98 -44.11 2.98
C MET A 148 -7.90 -45.05 1.77
N ASN A 149 -6.79 -45.07 1.02
CA ASN A 149 -6.60 -45.96 -0.15
C ASN A 149 -5.93 -47.29 0.21
N ASP A 150 -5.38 -47.43 1.42
CA ASP A 150 -4.75 -48.66 1.92
C ASP A 150 -5.72 -49.53 2.73
N CYS A 151 -6.98 -49.18 2.81
CA CYS A 151 -8.09 -49.95 3.38
C CYS A 151 -8.99 -50.51 2.26
#